data_02bd659bcbf7f5d47d31c6921873f7c1
#
_entry.id   02bd659bcbf7f5d47d31c6921873f7c1
#
_cell.length_a   1.000
_cell.length_b   1.000
_cell.length_c   1.000
_cell.angle_alpha   90.00
_cell.angle_beta   90.00
_cell.angle_gamma   90.00
#
_symmetry.space_group_name_H-M   'P 1'
#
loop_
_entity.id
_entity.type
_entity.pdbx_description
1 polymer ?
#
loop_
_entity_poly.entity_id
_entity_poly.type
_entity_poly.pdbx_seq_one_letter_code
_entity_poly.pdbx_strand_id
1 'polypeptide(L)'
;MAVRDTAAMLRRRVVAALVVAIAATGCSGGDEDTPDRTAGARETTTAPVATGPVTGPLCDLLPAGDDPGAPALLRDEPADVALQWIPVLTTFEAAVRASGLARYLRTADGVTILAPTDDAFAAAFDRQRLDDLLLKRKRELCALLEAHIVDGRLSLAALREAGSVTTLAGGTLSVAPKGAMARFDNRATTVCADYDVANARIHVIDGVLR
;
A
#
# COMPACT_ATOMS: atom_id res chain seq x y z
N MET A 1 61.64 24.16 -38.93
CA MET A 1 60.75 23.92 -40.06
C MET A 1 59.58 23.14 -39.48
N ALA A 2 58.48 23.78 -39.10
CA ALA A 2 57.32 24.08 -39.95
C ALA A 2 56.71 22.77 -40.51
N VAL A 3 55.49 22.35 -40.33
CA VAL A 3 54.19 23.00 -40.46
C VAL A 3 53.12 22.03 -39.94
N ARG A 4 52.13 22.46 -39.12
CA ARG A 4 50.68 22.54 -39.37
C ARG A 4 49.98 21.24 -39.83
N ASP A 5 48.94 20.89 -39.32
CA ASP A 5 47.58 21.28 -38.96
C ASP A 5 46.69 20.07 -39.23
N THR A 6 45.73 19.71 -38.55
CA THR A 6 44.35 20.14 -38.65
C THR A 6 43.48 19.33 -37.72
N ALA A 7 42.65 20.05 -36.99
CA ALA A 7 41.57 19.55 -36.13
C ALA A 7 40.50 18.82 -36.93
N ALA A 8 39.95 17.75 -36.41
CA ALA A 8 38.64 17.25 -36.72
C ALA A 8 37.85 17.03 -35.43
N MET A 9 37.04 18.03 -35.09
CA MET A 9 36.00 17.96 -34.07
C MET A 9 34.97 16.90 -34.45
N LEU A 10 34.91 15.82 -33.72
CA LEU A 10 33.75 14.94 -33.73
C LEU A 10 32.94 15.20 -32.44
N ARG A 11 31.96 16.08 -32.59
CA ARG A 11 30.95 16.36 -31.57
C ARG A 11 30.10 15.10 -31.31
N ARG A 12 30.47 14.32 -30.32
CA ARG A 12 29.56 13.31 -29.72
C ARG A 12 28.49 14.06 -28.95
N ARG A 13 27.30 14.10 -29.50
CA ARG A 13 26.07 14.52 -28.81
C ARG A 13 25.79 13.46 -27.73
N VAL A 14 26.09 13.80 -26.49
CA VAL A 14 25.60 13.07 -25.32
C VAL A 14 24.11 13.41 -25.20
N VAL A 15 23.27 12.48 -25.60
CA VAL A 15 21.84 12.54 -25.29
C VAL A 15 21.73 12.15 -23.82
N ALA A 16 21.60 13.15 -22.97
CA ALA A 16 21.26 12.94 -21.57
C ALA A 16 19.79 12.48 -21.51
N ALA A 17 19.57 11.21 -21.29
CA ALA A 17 18.27 10.69 -20.94
C ALA A 17 17.92 11.18 -19.53
N LEU A 18 17.05 12.18 -19.47
CA LEU A 18 16.48 12.67 -18.22
C LEU A 18 15.48 11.62 -17.71
N VAL A 19 15.90 10.80 -16.76
CA VAL A 19 15.00 9.92 -16.01
C VAL A 19 14.25 10.82 -15.03
N VAL A 20 12.99 11.12 -15.34
CA VAL A 20 12.08 11.78 -14.40
C VAL A 20 11.65 10.75 -13.37
N ALA A 21 12.27 10.77 -12.20
CA ALA A 21 11.80 10.06 -11.03
C ALA A 21 10.51 10.73 -10.54
N ILE A 22 9.38 10.05 -10.71
CA ILE A 22 8.12 10.46 -10.10
C ILE A 22 8.22 10.12 -8.61
N ALA A 23 8.54 11.13 -7.80
CA ALA A 23 8.47 11.00 -6.35
C ALA A 23 7.00 10.94 -5.92
N ALA A 24 6.57 9.78 -5.46
CA ALA A 24 5.30 9.64 -4.77
C ALA A 24 5.37 10.39 -3.43
N THR A 25 4.78 11.57 -3.37
CA THR A 25 4.72 12.39 -2.15
C THR A 25 3.60 11.89 -1.23
N GLY A 26 3.77 10.73 -0.62
CA GLY A 26 2.77 10.11 0.24
C GLY A 26 2.61 10.76 1.62
N CYS A 27 3.63 11.34 2.20
CA CYS A 27 3.60 11.87 3.58
C CYS A 27 4.16 13.28 3.76
N SER A 28 4.28 14.07 2.69
CA SER A 28 4.73 15.45 2.80
C SER A 28 3.52 16.38 3.02
N GLY A 29 3.28 16.76 4.26
CA GLY A 29 2.34 17.83 4.60
C GLY A 29 2.93 19.19 4.22
N GLY A 30 2.45 19.76 3.15
CA GLY A 30 2.73 21.12 2.73
C GLY A 30 1.57 21.56 1.84
N ASP A 31 0.86 22.59 2.29
CA ASP A 31 -0.07 23.33 1.47
C ASP A 31 0.73 24.03 0.39
N GLU A 32 0.38 23.85 -0.88
CA GLU A 32 0.53 24.85 -1.92
C GLU A 32 -0.06 24.38 -3.26
N ASP A 33 -0.61 25.36 -3.94
CA ASP A 33 -1.44 25.40 -5.13
C ASP A 33 -1.04 24.53 -6.33
N THR A 34 -2.09 24.08 -7.01
CA THR A 34 -2.12 23.36 -8.29
C THR A 34 -1.63 24.22 -9.47
N PRO A 35 -0.97 23.61 -10.43
CA PRO A 35 -1.41 23.79 -11.81
C PRO A 35 -1.67 22.47 -12.54
N ASP A 36 -2.82 22.47 -13.19
CA ASP A 36 -3.30 21.67 -14.31
C ASP A 36 -2.21 20.91 -15.10
N ARG A 37 -2.30 19.58 -15.15
CA ARG A 37 -1.57 18.76 -16.11
C ARG A 37 -2.48 17.77 -16.81
N THR A 38 -2.65 18.07 -18.05
CA THR A 38 -3.19 17.29 -19.16
C THR A 38 -2.88 15.80 -19.05
N ALA A 39 -3.93 15.01 -19.09
CA ALA A 39 -3.95 13.55 -19.02
C ALA A 39 -3.23 12.92 -20.23
N GLY A 40 -2.20 12.14 -19.94
CA GLY A 40 -1.71 11.10 -20.85
C GLY A 40 -2.42 9.79 -20.47
N ALA A 41 -3.28 9.31 -21.35
CA ALA A 41 -3.98 8.04 -21.18
C ALA A 41 -2.96 6.90 -21.15
N ARG A 42 -2.79 6.26 -19.96
CA ARG A 42 -2.25 4.91 -19.87
C ARG A 42 -3.42 3.96 -19.95
N GLU A 43 -3.43 3.12 -20.95
CA GLU A 43 -4.33 1.98 -21.01
C GLU A 43 -4.00 1.06 -19.82
N THR A 44 -4.79 1.19 -18.78
CA THR A 44 -4.76 0.26 -17.65
C THR A 44 -5.53 -0.98 -18.10
N THR A 45 -4.83 -2.06 -18.39
CA THR A 45 -5.43 -3.38 -18.53
C THR A 45 -6.05 -3.72 -17.17
N THR A 46 -7.34 -3.44 -17.02
CA THR A 46 -8.12 -3.82 -15.86
C THR A 46 -8.30 -5.35 -15.90
N ALA A 47 -7.47 -6.06 -15.17
CA ALA A 47 -7.73 -7.47 -14.89
C ALA A 47 -9.10 -7.58 -14.20
N PRO A 48 -9.93 -8.59 -14.52
CA PRO A 48 -11.24 -8.74 -13.91
C PRO A 48 -11.07 -8.87 -12.40
N VAL A 49 -11.66 -7.92 -11.66
CA VAL A 49 -11.71 -7.97 -10.20
C VAL A 49 -12.54 -9.18 -9.81
N ALA A 50 -11.90 -10.25 -9.38
CA ALA A 50 -12.59 -11.42 -8.85
C ALA A 50 -13.29 -11.02 -7.56
N THR A 51 -14.60 -10.81 -7.64
CA THR A 51 -15.49 -10.53 -6.52
C THR A 51 -15.81 -11.87 -5.83
N GLY A 52 -14.87 -12.36 -5.03
CA GLY A 52 -15.06 -13.55 -4.21
C GLY A 52 -15.42 -13.19 -2.77
N PRO A 53 -15.96 -14.16 -2.00
CA PRO A 53 -16.14 -13.98 -0.57
C PRO A 53 -14.78 -13.79 0.11
N VAL A 54 -14.75 -13.05 1.22
CA VAL A 54 -13.57 -12.99 2.10
C VAL A 54 -13.17 -14.39 2.54
N THR A 55 -11.88 -14.64 2.68
CA THR A 55 -11.34 -15.97 2.98
C THR A 55 -10.27 -15.90 4.07
N GLY A 56 -10.39 -16.74 5.09
CA GLY A 56 -9.38 -16.86 6.15
C GLY A 56 -9.97 -17.21 7.50
N PRO A 57 -9.14 -17.68 8.43
CA PRO A 57 -9.58 -18.17 9.72
C PRO A 57 -10.18 -17.08 10.64
N LEU A 58 -9.82 -15.81 10.41
CA LEU A 58 -10.36 -14.69 11.18
C LEU A 58 -11.66 -14.14 10.60
N CYS A 59 -11.97 -14.44 9.33
CA CYS A 59 -13.15 -13.89 8.66
C CYS A 59 -14.46 -14.24 9.37
N ASP A 60 -14.56 -15.44 9.96
CA ASP A 60 -15.75 -15.91 10.67
C ASP A 60 -16.01 -15.15 11.99
N LEU A 61 -15.01 -14.41 12.47
CA LEU A 61 -15.09 -13.59 13.69
C LEU A 61 -15.35 -12.11 13.38
N LEU A 62 -15.42 -11.75 12.09
CA LEU A 62 -15.65 -10.39 11.65
C LEU A 62 -17.14 -10.18 11.30
N PRO A 63 -17.60 -8.90 11.23
CA PRO A 63 -18.98 -8.60 10.87
C PRO A 63 -19.39 -9.28 9.55
N ALA A 64 -20.62 -9.81 9.53
CA ALA A 64 -21.16 -10.56 8.40
C ALA A 64 -22.61 -10.16 8.12
N GLY A 65 -23.13 -10.54 6.97
CA GLY A 65 -24.50 -10.21 6.57
C GLY A 65 -24.74 -8.71 6.51
N ASP A 66 -25.68 -8.21 7.31
CA ASP A 66 -26.08 -6.80 7.38
C ASP A 66 -25.42 -6.05 8.55
N ASP A 67 -24.48 -6.67 9.26
CA ASP A 67 -23.76 -6.01 10.36
C ASP A 67 -22.84 -4.91 9.83
N PRO A 68 -22.73 -3.76 10.53
CA PRO A 68 -21.77 -2.72 10.18
C PRO A 68 -20.34 -3.27 10.09
N GLY A 69 -19.67 -3.05 8.97
CA GLY A 69 -18.34 -3.62 8.72
C GLY A 69 -18.33 -4.93 7.95
N ALA A 70 -19.50 -5.49 7.64
CA ALA A 70 -19.60 -6.65 6.75
C ALA A 70 -19.03 -6.34 5.35
N PRO A 71 -18.32 -7.28 4.72
CA PRO A 71 -17.65 -7.04 3.43
C PRO A 71 -18.59 -6.52 2.33
N ALA A 72 -19.84 -6.97 2.34
CA ALA A 72 -20.84 -6.53 1.35
C ALA A 72 -21.19 -5.03 1.49
N LEU A 73 -21.21 -4.51 2.71
CA LEU A 73 -21.53 -3.11 3.00
C LEU A 73 -20.34 -2.16 2.79
N LEU A 74 -19.10 -2.70 2.81
CA LEU A 74 -17.90 -1.90 2.62
C LEU A 74 -17.49 -1.76 1.15
N ARG A 75 -18.15 -2.47 0.24
CA ARG A 75 -17.75 -2.54 -1.17
C ARG A 75 -17.73 -1.19 -1.88
N ASP A 76 -18.68 -0.33 -1.55
CA ASP A 76 -18.82 1.00 -2.16
C ASP A 76 -18.16 2.11 -1.32
N GLU A 77 -17.55 1.74 -0.19
CA GLU A 77 -16.86 2.67 0.68
C GLU A 77 -15.38 2.82 0.29
N PRO A 78 -14.81 4.04 0.31
CA PRO A 78 -13.38 4.22 0.13
C PRO A 78 -12.59 3.60 1.27
N ALA A 79 -11.34 3.20 1.01
CA ALA A 79 -10.52 2.43 1.93
C ALA A 79 -10.36 3.06 3.33
N ASP A 80 -10.22 4.39 3.40
CA ASP A 80 -10.08 5.11 4.67
C ASP A 80 -11.36 5.09 5.52
N VAL A 81 -12.52 4.97 4.89
CA VAL A 81 -13.80 4.79 5.59
C VAL A 81 -13.99 3.32 5.97
N ALA A 82 -13.74 2.41 5.04
CA ALA A 82 -13.89 0.97 5.28
C ALA A 82 -13.06 0.47 6.47
N LEU A 83 -11.83 0.95 6.62
CA LEU A 83 -10.94 0.59 7.74
C LEU A 83 -11.55 0.87 9.12
N GLN A 84 -12.44 1.87 9.25
CA GLN A 84 -13.08 2.26 10.51
C GLN A 84 -14.11 1.23 10.98
N TRP A 85 -14.60 0.40 10.06
CA TRP A 85 -15.68 -0.56 10.33
C TRP A 85 -15.17 -1.98 10.57
N ILE A 86 -13.88 -2.25 10.40
CA ILE A 86 -13.29 -3.57 10.62
C ILE A 86 -12.74 -3.62 12.06
N PRO A 87 -13.40 -4.31 13.00
CA PRO A 87 -13.17 -4.15 14.45
C PRO A 87 -11.74 -4.49 14.92
N VAL A 88 -11.05 -5.38 14.21
CA VAL A 88 -9.70 -5.85 14.56
C VAL A 88 -8.59 -4.95 14.02
N LEU A 89 -8.92 -3.82 13.36
CA LEU A 89 -7.98 -2.91 12.71
C LEU A 89 -7.94 -1.51 13.36
N THR A 90 -8.40 -1.37 14.60
CA THR A 90 -8.54 -0.07 15.26
C THR A 90 -7.21 0.67 15.39
N THR A 91 -6.13 -0.05 15.70
CA THR A 91 -4.77 0.51 15.80
C THR A 91 -4.23 0.91 14.43
N PHE A 92 -4.44 0.08 13.41
CA PHE A 92 -4.02 0.39 12.04
C PHE A 92 -4.75 1.63 11.50
N GLU A 93 -6.06 1.71 11.71
CA GLU A 93 -6.89 2.85 11.32
C GLU A 93 -6.44 4.14 12.02
N ALA A 94 -6.21 4.08 13.35
CA ALA A 94 -5.67 5.21 14.10
C ALA A 94 -4.31 5.67 13.56
N ALA A 95 -3.45 4.72 13.19
CA ALA A 95 -2.15 5.00 12.57
C ALA A 95 -2.29 5.67 11.20
N VAL A 96 -3.22 5.20 10.35
CA VAL A 96 -3.53 5.81 9.06
C VAL A 96 -3.98 7.26 9.23
N ARG A 97 -4.84 7.56 10.20
CA ARG A 97 -5.24 8.95 10.50
C ARG A 97 -4.10 9.79 11.04
N ALA A 98 -3.35 9.28 12.01
CA ALA A 98 -2.24 10.01 12.64
C ALA A 98 -1.11 10.35 11.65
N SER A 99 -0.84 9.47 10.69
CA SER A 99 0.15 9.70 9.63
C SER A 99 -0.31 10.71 8.57
N GLY A 100 -1.63 10.87 8.38
CA GLY A 100 -2.24 11.64 7.30
C GLY A 100 -2.45 10.86 6.00
N LEU A 101 -2.15 9.56 5.98
CA LEU A 101 -2.37 8.67 4.81
C LEU A 101 -3.85 8.46 4.47
N ALA A 102 -4.78 8.77 5.38
CA ALA A 102 -6.22 8.67 5.11
C ALA A 102 -6.64 9.41 3.83
N ARG A 103 -6.06 10.61 3.58
CA ARG A 103 -6.33 11.35 2.34
C ARG A 103 -5.87 10.60 1.10
N TYR A 104 -4.68 10.03 1.14
CA TYR A 104 -4.17 9.21 0.04
C TYR A 104 -5.06 7.98 -0.21
N LEU A 105 -5.41 7.24 0.85
CA LEU A 105 -6.25 6.05 0.75
C LEU A 105 -7.67 6.36 0.26
N ARG A 106 -8.17 7.57 0.47
CA ARG A 106 -9.47 8.02 -0.05
C ARG A 106 -9.47 8.22 -1.56
N THR A 107 -8.35 8.65 -2.14
CA THR A 107 -8.25 9.08 -3.53
C THR A 107 -7.36 8.19 -4.39
N ALA A 108 -6.73 7.17 -3.81
CA ALA A 108 -5.90 6.23 -4.55
C ALA A 108 -6.72 5.52 -5.64
N ASP A 109 -6.11 5.35 -6.81
CA ASP A 109 -6.72 4.65 -7.95
C ASP A 109 -6.33 3.16 -7.92
N GLY A 110 -6.82 2.48 -6.88
CA GLY A 110 -6.60 1.06 -6.69
C GLY A 110 -5.29 0.73 -5.94
N VAL A 111 -5.42 0.31 -4.69
CA VAL A 111 -4.30 -0.16 -3.86
C VAL A 111 -4.64 -1.46 -3.15
N THR A 112 -3.63 -2.20 -2.75
CA THR A 112 -3.75 -3.33 -1.83
C THR A 112 -3.22 -2.92 -0.47
N ILE A 113 -4.02 -3.13 0.57
CA ILE A 113 -3.67 -2.80 1.95
C ILE A 113 -3.46 -4.10 2.72
N LEU A 114 -2.25 -4.30 3.24
CA LEU A 114 -1.91 -5.38 4.15
C LEU A 114 -2.07 -4.85 5.57
N ALA A 115 -3.26 -5.00 6.15
CA ALA A 115 -3.64 -4.36 7.41
C ALA A 115 -3.35 -5.27 8.61
N PRO A 116 -2.36 -4.95 9.49
CA PRO A 116 -2.10 -5.71 10.70
C PRO A 116 -3.25 -5.57 11.70
N THR A 117 -3.56 -6.69 12.37
CA THR A 117 -4.52 -6.69 13.49
C THR A 117 -4.00 -5.89 14.69
N ASP A 118 -4.90 -5.52 15.60
CA ASP A 118 -4.54 -4.91 16.87
C ASP A 118 -3.58 -5.80 17.67
N ASP A 119 -3.78 -7.13 17.66
CA ASP A 119 -2.88 -8.09 18.27
C ASP A 119 -1.50 -8.10 17.62
N ALA A 120 -1.42 -7.94 16.30
CA ALA A 120 -0.16 -7.84 15.58
C ALA A 120 0.63 -6.58 16.01
N PHE A 121 -0.06 -5.46 16.23
CA PHE A 121 0.57 -4.25 16.77
C PHE A 121 1.02 -4.44 18.22
N ALA A 122 0.19 -5.05 19.07
CA ALA A 122 0.54 -5.33 20.46
C ALA A 122 1.74 -6.29 20.58
N ALA A 123 1.87 -7.24 19.65
CA ALA A 123 3.02 -8.16 19.60
C ALA A 123 4.30 -7.47 19.06
N ALA A 124 4.16 -6.49 18.18
CA ALA A 124 5.29 -5.80 17.52
C ALA A 124 5.87 -4.64 18.33
N PHE A 125 5.04 -3.99 19.17
CA PHE A 125 5.40 -2.79 19.91
C PHE A 125 4.89 -2.86 21.35
N ASP A 126 5.71 -2.47 22.32
CA ASP A 126 5.20 -2.13 23.64
C ASP A 126 4.33 -0.85 23.57
N ARG A 127 3.52 -0.64 24.62
CA ARG A 127 2.57 0.49 24.65
C ARG A 127 3.26 1.84 24.49
N GLN A 128 4.38 2.07 25.19
CA GLN A 128 5.09 3.34 25.12
C GLN A 128 5.65 3.60 23.72
N ARG A 129 6.20 2.59 23.07
CA ARG A 129 6.72 2.67 21.72
C ARG A 129 5.60 2.95 20.70
N LEU A 130 4.45 2.31 20.86
CA LEU A 130 3.28 2.53 20.02
C LEU A 130 2.74 3.96 20.19
N ASP A 131 2.59 4.44 21.42
CA ASP A 131 2.17 5.81 21.70
C ASP A 131 3.13 6.84 21.11
N ASP A 132 4.43 6.63 21.26
CA ASP A 132 5.45 7.50 20.66
C ASP A 132 5.39 7.51 19.14
N LEU A 133 5.15 6.35 18.51
CA LEU A 133 5.01 6.23 17.07
C LEU A 133 3.79 7.00 16.56
N LEU A 134 2.64 6.82 17.21
CA LEU A 134 1.38 7.47 16.83
C LEU A 134 1.39 8.98 17.07
N LEU A 135 2.00 9.45 18.16
CA LEU A 135 1.86 10.84 18.61
C LEU A 135 3.05 11.73 18.25
N LYS A 136 4.27 11.17 18.12
CA LYS A 136 5.51 11.97 18.05
C LYS A 136 6.36 11.67 16.81
N ARG A 137 6.18 10.52 16.14
CA ARG A 137 7.09 10.04 15.11
C ARG A 137 6.39 9.89 13.75
N LYS A 138 5.72 10.95 13.32
CA LYS A 138 4.91 10.92 12.09
C LYS A 138 5.63 10.35 10.86
N ARG A 139 6.88 10.73 10.62
CA ARG A 139 7.65 10.21 9.47
C ARG A 139 7.92 8.72 9.55
N GLU A 140 8.25 8.22 10.75
CA GLU A 140 8.48 6.79 10.97
C GLU A 140 7.18 6.00 10.83
N LEU A 141 6.07 6.54 11.36
CA LEU A 141 4.73 5.98 11.21
C LEU A 141 4.33 5.90 9.73
N CYS A 142 4.58 6.96 8.98
CA CYS A 142 4.30 7.01 7.55
C CYS A 142 5.06 5.91 6.79
N ALA A 143 6.37 5.82 6.98
CA ALA A 143 7.20 4.80 6.33
C ALA A 143 6.76 3.38 6.72
N LEU A 144 6.36 3.18 7.98
CA LEU A 144 5.79 1.90 8.43
C LEU A 144 4.53 1.56 7.65
N LEU A 145 3.60 2.50 7.52
CA LEU A 145 2.33 2.26 6.83
C LEU A 145 2.53 2.11 5.32
N GLU A 146 3.43 2.86 4.71
CA GLU A 146 3.79 2.71 3.29
C GLU A 146 4.37 1.33 2.99
N ALA A 147 5.03 0.68 3.94
CA ALA A 147 5.48 -0.71 3.82
C ALA A 147 4.32 -1.73 3.84
N HIS A 148 3.11 -1.32 4.20
CA HIS A 148 1.89 -2.13 4.23
C HIS A 148 0.95 -1.85 3.06
N ILE A 149 1.31 -0.96 2.16
CA ILE A 149 0.49 -0.58 1.00
C ILE A 149 1.23 -0.96 -0.28
N VAL A 150 0.55 -1.63 -1.18
CA VAL A 150 1.04 -2.07 -2.49
C VAL A 150 0.19 -1.42 -3.57
N ASP A 151 0.81 -1.01 -4.66
CA ASP A 151 0.10 -0.46 -5.82
C ASP A 151 -0.73 -1.54 -6.53
N GLY A 152 -1.93 -1.18 -6.98
CA GLY A 152 -2.88 -2.08 -7.63
C GLY A 152 -3.75 -2.89 -6.66
N ARG A 153 -4.93 -3.30 -7.14
CA ARG A 153 -5.92 -4.10 -6.38
C ARG A 153 -5.65 -5.59 -6.56
N LEU A 154 -4.76 -6.14 -5.76
CA LEU A 154 -4.34 -7.54 -5.86
C LEU A 154 -5.19 -8.44 -4.96
N SER A 155 -5.78 -9.48 -5.54
CA SER A 155 -6.41 -10.55 -4.77
C SER A 155 -5.37 -11.41 -4.04
N LEU A 156 -5.80 -12.18 -3.05
CA LEU A 156 -4.93 -13.15 -2.38
C LEU A 156 -4.28 -14.12 -3.39
N ALA A 157 -5.04 -14.54 -4.40
CA ALA A 157 -4.53 -15.40 -5.47
C ALA A 157 -3.43 -14.69 -6.28
N ALA A 158 -3.66 -13.44 -6.69
CA ALA A 158 -2.69 -12.64 -7.43
C ALA A 158 -1.42 -12.36 -6.62
N LEU A 159 -1.54 -12.07 -5.31
CA LEU A 159 -0.40 -11.91 -4.41
C LEU A 159 0.45 -13.18 -4.34
N ARG A 160 -0.19 -14.34 -4.22
CA ARG A 160 0.50 -15.65 -4.16
C ARG A 160 1.17 -16.01 -5.49
N GLU A 161 0.54 -15.68 -6.61
CA GLU A 161 1.09 -15.93 -7.96
C GLU A 161 2.28 -15.01 -8.25
N ALA A 162 2.22 -13.75 -7.84
CA ALA A 162 3.29 -12.78 -8.02
C ALA A 162 4.60 -13.18 -7.30
N GLY A 163 4.51 -13.90 -6.17
CA GLY A 163 5.67 -14.32 -5.38
C GLY A 163 6.44 -13.18 -4.70
N SER A 164 6.29 -11.95 -5.19
CA SER A 164 6.81 -10.72 -4.58
C SER A 164 6.05 -9.51 -5.07
N VAL A 165 5.97 -8.46 -4.24
CA VAL A 165 5.33 -7.18 -4.57
C VAL A 165 6.18 -6.02 -4.08
N THR A 166 6.03 -4.86 -4.72
CA THR A 166 6.70 -3.63 -4.29
C THR A 166 5.71 -2.79 -3.49
N THR A 167 6.11 -2.36 -2.30
CA THR A 167 5.32 -1.50 -1.42
C THR A 167 5.50 -0.02 -1.77
N LEU A 168 4.62 0.84 -1.29
CA LEU A 168 4.76 2.30 -1.45
C LEU A 168 6.04 2.85 -0.81
N ALA A 169 6.57 2.17 0.20
CA ALA A 169 7.89 2.50 0.77
C ALA A 169 9.06 2.20 -0.20
N GLY A 170 8.79 1.61 -1.37
CA GLY A 170 9.79 1.24 -2.37
C GLY A 170 10.50 -0.09 -2.07
N GLY A 171 10.17 -0.75 -0.96
CA GLY A 171 10.72 -2.06 -0.61
C GLY A 171 10.03 -3.19 -1.36
N THR A 172 10.77 -4.28 -1.62
CA THR A 172 10.20 -5.53 -2.14
C THR A 172 9.82 -6.44 -0.99
N LEU A 173 8.58 -6.92 -1.01
CA LEU A 173 8.02 -7.83 -0.03
C LEU A 173 7.86 -9.20 -0.66
N SER A 174 8.51 -10.23 -0.13
CA SER A 174 8.33 -11.61 -0.62
C SER A 174 6.97 -12.15 -0.21
N VAL A 175 6.32 -12.86 -1.11
CA VAL A 175 5.01 -13.49 -0.88
C VAL A 175 5.13 -14.99 -1.11
N ALA A 176 4.89 -15.77 -0.07
CA ALA A 176 4.92 -17.23 -0.14
C ALA A 176 3.55 -17.84 0.22
N PRO A 177 3.14 -18.93 -0.40
CA PRO A 177 1.95 -19.67 0.00
C PRO A 177 2.08 -20.21 1.44
N LYS A 178 1.02 -20.10 2.24
CA LYS A 178 0.89 -20.77 3.55
C LYS A 178 -0.50 -21.39 3.66
N GLY A 179 -0.63 -22.64 3.27
CA GLY A 179 -1.94 -23.26 3.09
C GLY A 179 -2.78 -22.51 2.06
N ALA A 180 -3.99 -22.13 2.42
CA ALA A 180 -4.86 -21.29 1.60
C ALA A 180 -4.46 -19.80 1.61
N MET A 181 -3.67 -19.37 2.60
CA MET A 181 -3.28 -17.98 2.84
C MET A 181 -1.94 -17.61 2.18
N ALA A 182 -1.54 -16.34 2.29
CA ALA A 182 -0.22 -15.84 1.91
C ALA A 182 0.59 -15.47 3.14
N ARG A 183 1.91 -15.66 3.06
CA ARG A 183 2.89 -15.21 4.06
C ARG A 183 3.81 -14.16 3.43
N PHE A 184 4.04 -13.07 4.14
CA PHE A 184 4.87 -11.95 3.73
C PHE A 184 6.18 -11.93 4.53
N ASP A 185 7.34 -11.98 3.86
CA ASP A 185 8.70 -11.94 4.43
C ASP A 185 8.93 -12.89 5.63
N ASN A 186 8.20 -13.99 5.70
CA ASN A 186 8.16 -14.89 6.87
C ASN A 186 7.77 -14.20 8.20
N ARG A 187 7.21 -13.00 8.15
CA ARG A 187 6.85 -12.16 9.32
C ARG A 187 5.37 -12.08 9.58
N ALA A 188 4.56 -12.05 8.54
CA ALA A 188 3.12 -11.91 8.64
C ALA A 188 2.41 -12.90 7.72
N THR A 189 1.21 -13.31 8.10
CA THR A 189 0.34 -14.20 7.31
C THR A 189 -1.02 -13.54 7.18
N THR A 190 -1.68 -13.68 6.04
CA THR A 190 -3.09 -13.29 5.93
C THR A 190 -3.95 -14.14 6.86
N VAL A 191 -4.83 -13.50 7.60
CA VAL A 191 -5.80 -14.15 8.49
C VAL A 191 -7.25 -13.93 8.04
N CYS A 192 -7.51 -12.85 7.31
CA CYS A 192 -8.73 -12.66 6.53
C CYS A 192 -8.39 -11.84 5.27
N ALA A 193 -8.67 -12.38 4.11
CA ALA A 193 -8.27 -11.82 2.84
C ALA A 193 -9.45 -11.42 1.97
N ASP A 194 -9.17 -10.57 0.97
CA ASP A 194 -10.08 -10.19 -0.10
C ASP A 194 -11.29 -9.35 0.35
N TYR A 195 -11.11 -8.46 1.36
CA TYR A 195 -12.05 -7.37 1.56
C TYR A 195 -11.97 -6.42 0.38
N ASP A 196 -13.00 -6.43 -0.44
CA ASP A 196 -13.11 -5.60 -1.63
C ASP A 196 -13.85 -4.32 -1.27
N VAL A 197 -13.20 -3.17 -1.42
CA VAL A 197 -13.75 -1.85 -1.14
C VAL A 197 -13.65 -0.98 -2.40
N ALA A 198 -14.25 0.20 -2.42
CA ALA A 198 -14.41 1.00 -3.64
C ALA A 198 -13.12 1.18 -4.44
N ASN A 199 -12.02 1.49 -3.76
CA ASN A 199 -10.76 1.84 -4.39
C ASN A 199 -9.56 1.02 -3.89
N ALA A 200 -9.80 -0.04 -3.11
CA ALA A 200 -8.73 -0.86 -2.58
C ALA A 200 -9.16 -2.32 -2.40
N ARG A 201 -8.17 -3.18 -2.13
CA ARG A 201 -8.35 -4.51 -1.58
C ARG A 201 -7.61 -4.61 -0.25
N ILE A 202 -8.32 -5.01 0.81
CA ILE A 202 -7.74 -5.10 2.16
C ILE A 202 -7.55 -6.57 2.50
N HIS A 203 -6.34 -6.89 2.98
CA HIS A 203 -5.99 -8.19 3.54
C HIS A 203 -5.57 -7.98 4.98
N VAL A 204 -6.27 -8.60 5.92
CA VAL A 204 -5.93 -8.59 7.34
C VAL A 204 -4.78 -9.58 7.56
N ILE A 205 -3.73 -9.14 8.26
CA ILE A 205 -2.52 -9.92 8.52
C ILE A 205 -2.21 -9.98 10.02
N ASP A 206 -1.55 -11.08 10.45
CA ASP A 206 -1.21 -11.37 11.85
C ASP A 206 0.14 -10.80 12.31
N GLY A 207 0.78 -9.96 11.52
CA GLY A 207 2.09 -9.39 11.85
C GLY A 207 2.33 -8.03 11.20
N VAL A 208 3.23 -7.24 11.78
CA VAL A 208 3.63 -5.93 11.26
C VAL A 208 4.86 -6.08 10.37
N LEU A 209 4.79 -5.53 9.15
CA LEU A 209 5.86 -5.50 8.17
C LEU A 209 6.82 -4.32 8.46
N ARG A 210 8.13 -4.57 8.47
CA ARG A 210 9.19 -3.58 8.74
C ARG A 210 10.51 -4.00 8.11
#